data_fde77cf7361b7b2d17af3f0f65b82f75
#
_entry.id   fde77cf7361b7b2d17af3f0f65b82f75
#
_cell.length_a   1.000
_cell.length_b   1.000
_cell.length_c   1.000
_cell.angle_alpha   90.00
_cell.angle_beta   90.00
_cell.angle_gamma   90.00
#
_symmetry.space_group_name_H-M   'P 1'
#
loop_
_entity.id
_entity.type
_entity.pdbx_description
1 polymer ?
#
loop_
_entity_poly.entity_id
_entity_poly.type
_entity_poly.pdbx_seq_one_letter_code
_entity_poly.pdbx_strand_id
1 'polypeptide(L)'
;MSLLLLCAGCTTSVCRHYKLEPDIRSSSGRTAVAGIRGQNTGCYLFNCLPVWSGKPHRPNEKKWSMWRDYVRKRDLRKMFAVRAKQLGADDIEDFTVTEKSSGLWSLGIVWTRTLSGQCVAVKNSSEKKKKSNILTK
;
A
#
# COMPACT_ATOMS: atom_id res chain seq x y z
N MET A 1 11.30 -23.10 20.44
CA MET A 1 11.90 -21.89 19.84
C MET A 1 11.83 -21.85 18.31
N SER A 2 11.60 -22.95 17.62
CA SER A 2 11.58 -23.00 16.13
C SER A 2 10.33 -22.39 15.47
N LEU A 3 9.21 -22.32 16.14
CA LEU A 3 7.93 -21.83 15.60
C LEU A 3 7.91 -20.31 15.34
N LEU A 4 8.65 -19.55 16.14
CA LEU A 4 8.75 -18.09 16.03
C LEU A 4 9.57 -17.63 14.80
N LEU A 5 10.52 -18.43 14.35
CA LEU A 5 11.35 -18.15 13.19
C LEU A 5 10.57 -18.25 11.85
N LEU A 6 9.56 -19.10 11.78
CA LEU A 6 8.72 -19.26 10.60
C LEU A 6 7.85 -18.01 10.32
N CYS A 7 7.45 -17.26 11.34
CA CYS A 7 6.66 -16.04 11.18
C CYS A 7 7.47 -14.85 10.68
N ALA A 8 8.77 -14.78 10.97
CA ALA A 8 9.62 -13.66 10.57
C ALA A 8 9.80 -13.54 9.04
N GLY A 9 9.69 -14.65 8.32
CA GLY A 9 9.74 -14.68 6.86
C GLY A 9 8.47 -14.16 6.16
N CYS A 10 7.35 -14.09 6.88
CA CYS A 10 6.04 -13.74 6.30
C CYS A 10 5.65 -12.26 6.48
N THR A 11 6.37 -11.51 7.32
CA THR A 11 6.04 -10.11 7.59
C THR A 11 6.73 -9.20 6.59
N THR A 12 6.01 -8.79 5.59
CA THR A 12 6.53 -7.96 4.51
C THR A 12 5.61 -6.78 4.24
N SER A 13 6.21 -5.68 3.83
CA SER A 13 5.52 -4.54 3.24
C SER A 13 6.06 -4.37 1.83
N VAL A 14 5.21 -4.62 0.84
CA VAL A 14 5.58 -4.57 -0.58
C VAL A 14 4.73 -3.54 -1.29
N CYS A 15 5.36 -2.70 -2.10
CA CYS A 15 4.69 -1.74 -2.94
C CYS A 15 5.33 -1.74 -4.33
N ARG A 16 4.54 -2.04 -5.33
CA ARG A 16 4.94 -2.06 -6.74
C ARG A 16 4.09 -1.08 -7.53
N HIS A 17 4.61 -0.59 -8.63
CA HIS A 17 3.88 0.23 -9.58
C HIS A 17 4.02 -0.40 -10.97
N TYR A 18 3.04 -0.12 -11.82
CA TYR A 18 3.04 -0.51 -13.22
C TYR A 18 2.56 0.67 -14.06
N LYS A 19 3.13 0.80 -15.22
CA LYS A 19 2.69 1.81 -16.19
C LYS A 19 1.28 1.48 -16.66
N LEU A 20 0.45 2.50 -16.73
CA LEU A 20 -0.83 2.45 -17.42
C LEU A 20 -0.64 2.99 -18.84
N GLU A 21 -1.51 2.57 -19.74
CA GLU A 21 -1.56 3.15 -21.06
C GLU A 21 -1.94 4.63 -20.97
N PRO A 22 -1.40 5.49 -21.86
CA PRO A 22 -1.51 6.95 -21.72
C PRO A 22 -2.94 7.49 -21.80
N ASP A 23 -3.88 6.71 -22.31
CA ASP A 23 -5.29 7.12 -22.48
C ASP A 23 -6.22 6.67 -21.35
N ILE A 24 -5.68 5.96 -20.33
CA ILE A 24 -6.49 5.54 -19.17
C ILE A 24 -6.77 6.75 -18.30
N ARG A 25 -8.07 7.01 -18.10
CA ARG A 25 -8.55 7.99 -17.12
C ARG A 25 -9.02 7.28 -15.87
N SER A 26 -8.85 7.93 -14.73
CA SER A 26 -9.44 7.46 -13.48
C SER A 26 -10.96 7.63 -13.47
N SER A 27 -11.63 7.07 -12.46
CA SER A 27 -13.07 7.20 -12.24
C SER A 27 -13.55 8.66 -12.20
N SER A 28 -12.70 9.58 -11.74
CA SER A 28 -12.96 11.02 -11.71
C SER A 28 -12.63 11.75 -13.02
N GLY A 29 -12.17 11.05 -14.06
CA GLY A 29 -11.76 11.64 -15.34
C GLY A 29 -10.38 12.32 -15.31
N ARG A 30 -9.62 12.20 -14.22
CA ARG A 30 -8.24 12.72 -14.11
C ARG A 30 -7.26 11.84 -14.90
N THR A 31 -6.12 12.41 -15.27
CA THR A 31 -5.09 11.67 -16.00
C THR A 31 -4.42 10.67 -15.06
N ALA A 32 -4.51 9.38 -15.39
CA ALA A 32 -3.84 8.33 -14.68
C ALA A 32 -2.34 8.33 -15.02
N VAL A 33 -1.49 8.31 -14.00
CA VAL A 33 -0.01 8.28 -14.13
C VAL A 33 0.51 6.86 -14.05
N ALA A 34 0.05 6.11 -13.05
CA ALA A 34 0.47 4.73 -12.82
C ALA A 34 -0.55 3.99 -11.97
N GLY A 35 -0.63 2.68 -12.14
CA GLY A 35 -1.28 1.79 -11.19
C GLY A 35 -0.32 1.42 -10.06
N ILE A 36 -0.81 1.40 -8.84
CA ILE A 36 -0.05 1.00 -7.67
C ILE A 36 -0.73 -0.20 -7.03
N ARG A 37 0.05 -1.23 -6.73
CA ARG A 37 -0.39 -2.40 -5.97
C ARG A 37 0.57 -2.64 -4.84
N GLY A 38 0.04 -3.01 -3.68
CA GLY A 38 0.87 -3.33 -2.53
C GLY A 38 0.17 -4.19 -1.52
N GLN A 39 0.96 -4.71 -0.60
CA GLN A 39 0.48 -5.49 0.52
C GLN A 39 1.30 -5.19 1.77
N ASN A 40 0.67 -5.34 2.91
CA ASN A 40 1.31 -5.30 4.21
C ASN A 40 0.84 -6.49 5.05
N THR A 41 1.79 -7.26 5.56
CA THR A 41 1.52 -8.48 6.33
C THR A 41 2.03 -8.32 7.75
N GLY A 42 1.27 -8.82 8.70
CA GLY A 42 1.64 -8.88 10.11
C GLY A 42 1.32 -10.24 10.73
N CYS A 43 1.98 -10.51 11.84
CA CYS A 43 1.80 -11.70 12.66
C CYS A 43 1.28 -11.29 14.03
N TYR A 44 0.26 -12.00 14.52
CA TYR A 44 -0.46 -11.71 15.74
C TYR A 44 -0.57 -12.95 16.61
N LEU A 45 -0.50 -12.78 17.94
CA LEU A 45 -0.89 -13.80 18.90
C LEU A 45 -2.37 -13.65 19.21
N PHE A 46 -3.10 -14.78 19.21
CA PHE A 46 -4.53 -14.84 19.49
C PHE A 46 -5.37 -13.83 18.67
N ASN A 47 -4.93 -13.53 17.44
CA ASN A 47 -5.55 -12.56 16.53
C ASN A 47 -5.66 -11.11 17.05
N CYS A 48 -5.13 -10.79 18.21
CA CYS A 48 -5.27 -9.47 18.84
C CYS A 48 -3.93 -8.78 19.14
N LEU A 49 -2.92 -9.53 19.57
CA LEU A 49 -1.63 -8.96 19.97
C LEU A 49 -0.66 -8.93 18.77
N PRO A 50 -0.30 -7.75 18.25
CA PRO A 50 0.64 -7.64 17.16
C PRO A 50 2.04 -8.03 17.65
N VAL A 51 2.61 -9.09 17.11
CA VAL A 51 3.99 -9.51 17.42
C VAL A 51 4.94 -8.86 16.43
N TRP A 52 4.65 -9.00 15.14
CA TRP A 52 5.42 -8.39 14.06
C TRP A 52 4.51 -7.86 12.98
N SER A 53 4.88 -6.73 12.39
CA SER A 53 4.21 -6.19 11.20
C SER A 53 5.21 -5.57 10.24
N GLY A 54 4.91 -5.61 8.95
CA GLY A 54 5.71 -4.91 7.94
C GLY A 54 5.68 -3.40 8.14
N LYS A 55 6.70 -2.69 7.68
CA LYS A 55 6.81 -1.22 7.77
C LYS A 55 6.31 -0.55 6.49
N PRO A 56 5.11 0.01 6.46
CA PRO A 56 4.56 0.66 5.27
C PRO A 56 5.31 1.95 4.89
N HIS A 57 6.05 2.57 5.81
CA HIS A 57 6.87 3.75 5.53
C HIS A 57 8.12 3.44 4.71
N ARG A 58 8.54 2.18 4.68
CA ARG A 58 9.69 1.69 3.91
C ARG A 58 9.32 0.39 3.22
N PRO A 59 8.44 0.44 2.22
CA PRO A 59 8.04 -0.75 1.48
C PRO A 59 9.26 -1.32 0.73
N ASN A 60 9.22 -2.63 0.48
CA ASN A 60 10.26 -3.39 -0.19
C ASN A 60 11.55 -3.59 0.63
N GLU A 61 11.66 -3.03 1.83
CA GLU A 61 12.72 -3.38 2.77
C GLU A 61 12.28 -4.58 3.62
N LYS A 62 13.18 -5.53 3.85
CA LYS A 62 12.95 -6.66 4.77
C LYS A 62 13.03 -6.21 6.25
N LYS A 63 12.34 -5.13 6.57
CA LYS A 63 12.28 -4.58 7.93
C LYS A 63 10.88 -4.75 8.48
N TRP A 64 10.79 -5.19 9.70
CA TRP A 64 9.57 -5.38 10.47
C TRP A 64 9.59 -4.56 11.76
N SER A 65 8.44 -4.37 12.35
CA SER A 65 8.28 -3.68 13.64
C SER A 65 7.67 -4.64 14.64
N MET A 66 8.25 -4.72 15.82
CA MET A 66 7.70 -5.49 16.94
C MET A 66 6.67 -4.66 17.71
N TRP A 67 5.66 -5.34 18.23
CA TRP A 67 4.66 -4.78 19.16
C TRP A 67 3.90 -3.56 18.62
N ARG A 68 3.90 -3.35 17.30
CA ARG A 68 3.16 -2.30 16.62
C ARG A 68 2.34 -2.87 15.49
N ASP A 69 1.07 -2.46 15.43
CA ASP A 69 0.16 -2.84 14.38
C ASP A 69 0.18 -1.80 13.26
N TYR A 70 0.83 -2.15 12.15
CA TYR A 70 0.82 -1.37 10.92
C TYR A 70 -0.04 -2.02 9.82
N VAL A 71 -0.74 -3.11 10.13
CA VAL A 71 -1.62 -3.79 9.17
C VAL A 71 -3.01 -3.15 9.22
N ARG A 72 -3.07 -1.86 8.86
CA ARG A 72 -4.30 -1.07 8.85
C ARG A 72 -4.51 -0.45 7.47
N LYS A 73 -5.77 -0.33 7.05
CA LYS A 73 -6.15 0.32 5.78
C LYS A 73 -5.55 1.71 5.63
N ARG A 74 -5.53 2.49 6.72
CA ARG A 74 -4.92 3.83 6.76
C ARG A 74 -3.44 3.82 6.43
N ASP A 75 -2.68 2.87 6.95
CA ASP A 75 -1.24 2.80 6.76
C ASP A 75 -0.90 2.30 5.35
N LEU A 76 -1.70 1.38 4.81
CA LEU A 76 -1.61 0.97 3.41
C LEU A 76 -1.89 2.14 2.46
N ARG A 77 -2.93 2.94 2.74
CA ARG A 77 -3.24 4.15 1.96
C ARG A 77 -2.09 5.18 1.99
N LYS A 78 -1.49 5.40 3.16
CA LYS A 78 -0.31 6.28 3.28
C LYS A 78 0.86 5.79 2.45
N MET A 79 1.13 4.48 2.46
CA MET A 79 2.16 3.87 1.64
C MET A 79 1.94 4.15 0.15
N PHE A 80 0.71 4.03 -0.33
CA PHE A 80 0.36 4.31 -1.72
C PHE A 80 0.47 5.80 -2.05
N ALA A 81 0.04 6.68 -1.16
CA ALA A 81 0.16 8.13 -1.35
C ALA A 81 1.62 8.58 -1.44
N VAL A 82 2.50 8.03 -0.61
CA VAL A 82 3.94 8.30 -0.69
C VAL A 82 4.49 7.82 -2.04
N ARG A 83 4.09 6.62 -2.49
CA ARG A 83 4.54 6.08 -3.77
C ARG A 83 4.01 6.86 -4.96
N ALA A 84 2.75 7.30 -4.92
CA ALA A 84 2.16 8.15 -5.94
C ALA A 84 2.92 9.47 -6.10
N LYS A 85 3.27 10.12 -4.99
CA LYS A 85 4.11 11.34 -5.00
C LYS A 85 5.50 11.11 -5.63
N GLN A 86 6.13 9.97 -5.34
CA GLN A 86 7.42 9.61 -5.96
C GLN A 86 7.30 9.43 -7.48
N LEU A 87 6.13 9.05 -7.99
CA LEU A 87 5.83 8.91 -9.41
C LEU A 87 5.37 10.22 -10.07
N GLY A 88 5.33 11.32 -9.31
CA GLY A 88 4.90 12.64 -9.81
C GLY A 88 3.38 12.80 -9.93
N ALA A 89 2.62 11.98 -9.22
CA ALA A 89 1.18 12.11 -9.10
C ALA A 89 0.82 13.00 -7.90
N ASP A 90 -0.35 13.64 -7.98
CA ASP A 90 -0.83 14.55 -6.95
C ASP A 90 -1.70 13.82 -5.93
N ASP A 91 -2.44 12.80 -6.35
CA ASP A 91 -3.40 12.09 -5.53
C ASP A 91 -3.52 10.61 -5.94
N ILE A 92 -4.27 9.84 -5.14
CA ILE A 92 -4.62 8.45 -5.40
C ILE A 92 -6.14 8.27 -5.48
N GLU A 93 -6.59 7.53 -6.47
CA GLU A 93 -7.99 7.19 -6.70
C GLU A 93 -8.20 5.69 -6.83
N ASP A 94 -9.45 5.27 -6.81
CA ASP A 94 -9.87 3.87 -6.97
C ASP A 94 -9.17 2.92 -5.98
N PHE A 95 -9.05 3.39 -4.73
CA PHE A 95 -8.38 2.64 -3.66
C PHE A 95 -9.24 1.46 -3.20
N THR A 96 -8.81 0.26 -3.57
CA THR A 96 -9.45 -1.00 -3.19
C THR A 96 -8.56 -1.77 -2.24
N VAL A 97 -9.15 -2.37 -1.20
CA VAL A 97 -8.42 -3.14 -0.19
C VAL A 97 -9.11 -4.47 0.07
N THR A 98 -8.33 -5.52 0.07
CA THR A 98 -8.73 -6.86 0.48
C THR A 98 -7.94 -7.28 1.71
N GLU A 99 -8.63 -7.77 2.72
CA GLU A 99 -8.04 -8.31 3.94
C GLU A 99 -8.13 -9.83 3.93
N LYS A 100 -7.02 -10.49 4.24
CA LYS A 100 -6.94 -11.93 4.46
C LYS A 100 -6.34 -12.20 5.83
N SER A 101 -6.96 -13.07 6.59
CA SER A 101 -6.48 -13.52 7.90
C SER A 101 -6.48 -15.04 7.96
N SER A 102 -5.45 -15.63 8.52
CA SER A 102 -5.31 -17.08 8.68
C SER A 102 -4.57 -17.42 9.95
N GLY A 103 -5.07 -18.41 10.70
CA GLY A 103 -4.44 -18.91 11.93
C GLY A 103 -4.51 -20.44 12.05
N LEU A 104 -5.02 -21.11 11.03
CA LEU A 104 -5.29 -22.56 11.07
C LEU A 104 -4.04 -23.42 11.29
N TRP A 105 -2.90 -23.02 10.78
CA TRP A 105 -1.64 -23.76 10.87
C TRP A 105 -1.03 -23.83 12.28
N SER A 106 -1.48 -22.99 13.19
CA SER A 106 -0.98 -22.90 14.57
C SER A 106 -2.07 -23.19 15.62
N LEU A 107 -3.12 -23.91 15.27
CA LEU A 107 -4.26 -24.17 16.14
C LEU A 107 -4.89 -22.87 16.71
N GLY A 108 -4.79 -21.77 15.97
CA GLY A 108 -5.35 -20.47 16.38
C GLY A 108 -4.50 -19.66 17.36
N ILE A 109 -3.28 -20.10 17.71
CA ILE A 109 -2.38 -19.34 18.60
C ILE A 109 -1.72 -18.19 17.83
N VAL A 110 -1.24 -18.48 16.64
CA VAL A 110 -0.57 -17.49 15.78
C VAL A 110 -1.41 -17.21 14.55
N TRP A 111 -1.64 -15.92 14.29
CA TRP A 111 -2.44 -15.45 13.16
C TRP A 111 -1.60 -14.60 12.24
N THR A 112 -1.77 -14.78 10.95
CA THR A 112 -1.24 -13.88 9.95
C THR A 112 -2.38 -13.06 9.36
N ARG A 113 -2.20 -11.74 9.31
CA ARG A 113 -3.11 -10.81 8.66
C ARG A 113 -2.40 -10.11 7.53
N THR A 114 -2.99 -10.14 6.35
CA THR A 114 -2.45 -9.49 5.15
C THR A 114 -3.49 -8.53 4.58
N LEU A 115 -3.13 -7.27 4.48
CA LEU A 115 -3.87 -6.27 3.71
C LEU A 115 -3.22 -6.15 2.34
N SER A 116 -3.97 -6.45 1.31
CA SER A 116 -3.60 -6.23 -0.09
C SER A 116 -4.45 -5.12 -0.67
N GLY A 117 -3.88 -4.24 -1.45
CA GLY A 117 -4.63 -3.17 -2.07
C GLY A 117 -4.08 -2.74 -3.40
N GLN A 118 -4.89 -1.99 -4.11
CA GLN A 118 -4.53 -1.35 -5.37
C GLN A 118 -5.19 0.01 -5.48
N CYS A 119 -4.56 0.90 -6.22
CA CYS A 119 -5.09 2.23 -6.52
C CYS A 119 -4.48 2.75 -7.82
N VAL A 120 -5.06 3.84 -8.31
CA VAL A 120 -4.55 4.59 -9.46
C VAL A 120 -3.95 5.89 -8.95
N ALA A 121 -2.71 6.16 -9.30
CA ALA A 121 -2.05 7.43 -9.07
C ALA A 121 -2.47 8.42 -10.16
N VAL A 122 -3.02 9.55 -9.78
CA VAL A 122 -3.61 10.54 -10.71
C VAL A 122 -2.93 11.89 -10.59
N LYS A 123 -2.93 12.61 -11.71
CA LYS A 123 -2.41 13.97 -11.81
C LYS A 123 -3.54 14.94 -12.17
N ASN A 124 -3.59 16.06 -11.47
CA ASN A 124 -4.54 17.12 -11.77
C ASN A 124 -4.16 17.81 -13.08
N SER A 125 -5.03 17.74 -14.05
CA SER A 125 -4.84 18.37 -15.38
C SER A 125 -4.92 19.91 -15.36
N SER A 126 -5.27 20.51 -14.22
CA SER A 126 -5.59 21.96 -14.11
C SER A 126 -4.38 22.90 -14.18
N GLU A 127 -3.16 22.43 -13.99
CA GLU A 127 -2.00 23.32 -14.07
C GLU A 127 -1.56 23.68 -15.50
N LYS A 128 -1.88 22.84 -16.50
CA LYS A 128 -1.53 23.17 -17.89
C LYS A 128 -2.35 24.35 -18.45
N LYS A 129 -3.58 24.58 -17.99
CA LYS A 129 -4.39 25.71 -18.43
C LYS A 129 -3.91 27.06 -17.87
N LYS A 130 -3.29 27.09 -16.70
CA LYS A 130 -2.79 28.35 -16.11
C LYS A 130 -1.52 28.87 -16.77
N LYS A 131 -0.63 27.98 -17.23
CA LYS A 131 0.59 28.40 -17.96
C LYS A 131 0.31 28.85 -19.40
N SER A 132 -0.68 28.31 -20.05
CA SER A 132 -1.06 28.70 -21.41
C SER A 132 -1.70 30.11 -21.47
N ASN A 133 -2.45 30.51 -20.44
CA ASN A 133 -3.09 31.82 -20.39
C ASN A 133 -2.17 32.97 -19.95
N ILE A 134 -0.94 32.70 -19.50
CA ILE A 134 0.04 33.72 -19.12
C ILE A 134 0.95 34.08 -20.31
N LEU A 135 1.03 33.21 -21.31
CA LEU A 135 1.85 33.42 -22.53
C LEU A 135 1.10 34.10 -23.68
N THR A 136 -0.19 34.41 -23.50
CA THR A 136 -1.03 35.06 -24.52
C THR A 136 -1.57 36.43 -24.10
N LYS A 137 -0.85 37.13 -23.20
CA LYS A 137 -1.12 38.54 -22.89
C LYS A 137 0.10 39.40 -23.16
#